data_87bd085a269a66cb7fe40f9a9ea95bda
#
_entry.id   87bd085a269a66cb7fe40f9a9ea95bda
#
_cell.length_a   1.000
_cell.length_b   1.000
_cell.length_c   1.000
_cell.angle_alpha   90.00
_cell.angle_beta   90.00
_cell.angle_gamma   90.00
#
_symmetry.space_group_name_H-M   'P 1'
#
loop_
_entity.id
_entity.type
_entity.pdbx_description
1 polymer ?
#
loop_
_entity_poly.entity_id
_entity_poly.type
_entity_poly.pdbx_seq_one_letter_code
_entity_poly.pdbx_strand_id
1 'polypeptide(L)'
;MDILEQIIATKRRELHFGKRRSLKKALAESPTGIIAEFKRKSPSKGWIREEALPEEVVPAYAAAGAAAVSILTDESYFGGSLEYIRRVRPLVDLPILRKDFIIDPYQLYQAAEAGADAVLLIAACLDRADCAALTAEAHRLGLEVLLEIHSPEELDYVTPGVDVVGVNNRHLGSFVTDVETSFDMAPLCAQALRRAEPKLVFRQTCPKNNFGPPARVRGRRLSRQQ
;
A
#
# COMPACT_ATOMS: atom_id res chain seq x y z
N MET A 1 -9.24 -31.72 -26.42
CA MET A 1 -9.20 -30.23 -26.33
C MET A 1 -8.80 -29.75 -27.72
N ASP A 2 -9.68 -28.99 -28.36
CA ASP A 2 -9.36 -28.44 -29.69
C ASP A 2 -8.34 -27.30 -29.56
N ILE A 3 -7.80 -26.84 -30.71
CA ILE A 3 -6.77 -25.78 -30.72
C ILE A 3 -7.29 -24.46 -30.17
N LEU A 4 -8.59 -24.14 -30.35
CA LEU A 4 -9.22 -22.95 -29.81
C LEU A 4 -9.29 -23.00 -28.27
N GLU A 5 -9.68 -24.14 -27.71
CA GLU A 5 -9.69 -24.34 -26.26
C GLU A 5 -8.28 -24.18 -25.65
N GLN A 6 -7.25 -24.70 -26.35
CA GLN A 6 -5.86 -24.53 -25.92
C GLN A 6 -5.41 -23.08 -25.97
N ILE A 7 -5.77 -22.34 -27.03
CA ILE A 7 -5.49 -20.89 -27.16
C ILE A 7 -6.20 -20.12 -26.06
N ILE A 8 -7.48 -20.39 -25.81
CA ILE A 8 -8.27 -19.71 -24.75
C ILE A 8 -7.66 -20.00 -23.37
N ALA A 9 -7.29 -21.25 -23.10
CA ALA A 9 -6.64 -21.63 -21.84
C ALA A 9 -5.29 -20.92 -21.65
N THR A 10 -4.53 -20.75 -22.73
CA THR A 10 -3.27 -19.99 -22.73
C THR A 10 -3.52 -18.52 -22.47
N LYS A 11 -4.48 -17.90 -23.15
CA LYS A 11 -4.85 -16.49 -22.93
C LYS A 11 -5.34 -16.24 -21.51
N ARG A 12 -6.15 -17.16 -20.94
CA ARG A 12 -6.55 -17.06 -19.54
C ARG A 12 -5.35 -17.11 -18.58
N ARG A 13 -4.31 -17.91 -18.87
CA ARG A 13 -3.07 -17.93 -18.09
C ARG A 13 -2.26 -16.65 -18.25
N GLU A 14 -2.16 -16.11 -19.46
CA GLU A 14 -1.49 -14.83 -19.74
C GLU A 14 -2.18 -13.66 -19.03
N LEU A 15 -3.51 -13.71 -18.87
CA LEU A 15 -4.29 -12.71 -18.15
C LEU A 15 -4.26 -12.92 -16.62
N HIS A 16 -3.62 -13.99 -16.14
CA HIS A 16 -3.49 -14.26 -14.72
C HIS A 16 -2.24 -13.55 -14.18
N PHE A 17 -2.44 -12.51 -13.38
CA PHE A 17 -1.36 -11.71 -12.77
C PHE A 17 -0.56 -12.46 -11.68
N GLY A 18 -0.52 -13.79 -11.73
CA GLY A 18 0.22 -14.61 -10.77
C GLY A 18 -0.39 -14.62 -9.36
N LYS A 19 0.27 -15.32 -8.43
CA LYS A 19 -0.15 -15.39 -7.03
C LYS A 19 0.21 -14.07 -6.34
N ARG A 20 -0.80 -13.36 -5.85
CA ARG A 20 -0.62 -12.14 -5.04
C ARG A 20 -0.28 -12.48 -3.59
N ARG A 21 0.49 -11.62 -2.98
CA ARG A 21 0.82 -11.66 -1.56
C ARG A 21 -0.05 -10.65 -0.83
N SER A 22 -0.62 -11.03 0.29
CA SER A 22 -1.48 -10.13 1.05
C SER A 22 -0.64 -9.15 1.89
N LEU A 23 -0.72 -7.87 1.57
CA LEU A 23 -0.15 -6.78 2.36
C LEU A 23 -0.75 -6.77 3.77
N LYS A 24 -2.09 -6.87 3.85
CA LYS A 24 -2.83 -6.92 5.12
C LYS A 24 -2.37 -8.05 6.01
N LYS A 25 -2.25 -9.27 5.45
CA LYS A 25 -1.79 -10.45 6.20
C LYS A 25 -0.34 -10.29 6.65
N ALA A 26 0.54 -9.87 5.75
CA ALA A 26 1.96 -9.69 6.06
C ALA A 26 2.17 -8.67 7.19
N LEU A 27 1.45 -7.55 7.17
CA LEU A 27 1.50 -6.55 8.25
C LEU A 27 0.93 -7.07 9.57
N ALA A 28 -0.14 -7.88 9.52
CA ALA A 28 -0.78 -8.44 10.72
C ALA A 28 0.08 -9.51 11.40
N GLU A 29 0.79 -10.32 10.63
CA GLU A 29 1.61 -11.45 11.12
C GLU A 29 3.06 -11.05 11.42
N SER A 30 3.55 -9.95 10.85
CA SER A 30 4.92 -9.49 11.05
C SER A 30 5.17 -9.01 12.49
N PRO A 31 6.32 -9.35 13.08
CA PRO A 31 6.73 -8.81 14.38
C PRO A 31 7.05 -7.30 14.31
N THR A 32 7.48 -6.81 13.16
CA THR A 32 7.85 -5.40 12.96
C THR A 32 6.70 -4.56 12.42
N GLY A 33 5.87 -5.11 11.53
CA GLY A 33 4.81 -4.38 10.82
C GLY A 33 5.33 -3.24 9.94
N ILE A 34 6.60 -3.30 9.52
CA ILE A 34 7.25 -2.22 8.76
C ILE A 34 7.02 -2.41 7.26
N ILE A 35 6.53 -1.36 6.58
CA ILE A 35 6.62 -1.21 5.13
C ILE A 35 7.88 -0.38 4.84
N ALA A 36 8.89 -0.98 4.22
CA ALA A 36 10.11 -0.28 3.83
C ALA A 36 9.93 0.41 2.46
N GLU A 37 10.24 1.70 2.37
CA GLU A 37 10.03 2.48 1.15
C GLU A 37 11.31 2.63 0.33
N PHE A 38 11.25 2.23 -0.94
CA PHE A 38 12.27 2.55 -1.94
C PHE A 38 11.88 3.84 -2.68
N LYS A 39 12.68 4.88 -2.44
CA LYS A 39 12.50 6.20 -3.02
C LYS A 39 13.85 6.86 -3.30
N ARG A 40 14.06 7.33 -4.53
CA ARG A 40 15.32 7.95 -4.97
C ARG A 40 15.32 9.46 -4.86
N LYS A 41 14.14 10.10 -5.01
CA LYS A 41 13.95 11.55 -5.06
C LYS A 41 12.70 11.96 -4.28
N SER A 42 12.65 13.20 -3.83
CA SER A 42 11.42 13.78 -3.29
C SER A 42 11.30 15.26 -3.62
N PRO A 43 10.09 15.83 -3.75
CA PRO A 43 9.90 17.26 -4.02
C PRO A 43 10.58 18.16 -3.01
N SER A 44 10.62 17.76 -1.73
CA SER A 44 11.19 18.58 -0.64
C SER A 44 12.71 18.48 -0.49
N LYS A 45 13.38 17.45 -1.06
CA LYS A 45 14.81 17.21 -0.86
C LYS A 45 15.60 17.04 -2.15
N GLY A 46 14.92 17.01 -3.31
CA GLY A 46 15.56 16.63 -4.58
C GLY A 46 16.00 15.16 -4.57
N TRP A 47 17.13 14.87 -5.20
CA TRP A 47 17.72 13.54 -5.19
C TRP A 47 18.21 13.16 -3.79
N ILE A 48 17.73 12.02 -3.28
CA ILE A 48 18.15 11.42 -2.01
C ILE A 48 19.32 10.47 -2.28
N ARG A 49 19.18 9.63 -3.30
CA ARG A 49 20.21 8.72 -3.78
C ARG A 49 19.92 8.31 -5.23
N GLU A 50 20.47 9.08 -6.16
CA GLU A 50 20.16 8.96 -7.60
C GLU A 50 20.62 7.61 -8.19
N GLU A 51 21.76 7.12 -7.73
CA GLU A 51 22.38 5.87 -8.18
C GLU A 51 21.81 4.60 -7.54
N ALA A 52 20.87 4.73 -6.57
CA ALA A 52 20.34 3.56 -5.87
C ALA A 52 19.59 2.61 -6.83
N LEU A 53 19.95 1.35 -6.77
CA LEU A 53 19.33 0.28 -7.54
C LEU A 53 18.29 -0.46 -6.70
N PRO A 54 17.05 -0.60 -7.17
CA PRO A 54 16.01 -1.28 -6.40
C PRO A 54 16.36 -2.75 -6.14
N GLU A 55 17.09 -3.41 -7.02
CA GLU A 55 17.52 -4.80 -6.91
C GLU A 55 18.53 -5.04 -5.79
N GLU A 56 19.23 -4.01 -5.36
CA GLU A 56 20.17 -4.08 -4.22
C GLU A 56 19.47 -3.72 -2.91
N VAL A 57 18.66 -2.65 -2.96
CA VAL A 57 18.05 -2.06 -1.75
C VAL A 57 16.86 -2.88 -1.26
N VAL A 58 15.98 -3.32 -2.16
CA VAL A 58 14.73 -4.00 -1.77
C VAL A 58 14.98 -5.38 -1.16
N PRO A 59 15.90 -6.23 -1.69
CA PRO A 59 16.26 -7.47 -1.01
C PRO A 59 16.91 -7.23 0.36
N ALA A 60 17.68 -6.15 0.53
CA ALA A 60 18.24 -5.80 1.84
C ALA A 60 17.14 -5.42 2.86
N TYR A 61 16.08 -4.75 2.44
CA TYR A 61 14.90 -4.51 3.30
C TYR A 61 14.23 -5.81 3.72
N ALA A 62 14.09 -6.77 2.79
CA ALA A 62 13.56 -8.09 3.09
C ALA A 62 14.44 -8.83 4.12
N ALA A 63 15.75 -8.84 3.93
CA ALA A 63 16.70 -9.45 4.85
C ALA A 63 16.71 -8.79 6.23
N ALA A 64 16.41 -7.48 6.30
CA ALA A 64 16.27 -6.73 7.55
C ALA A 64 14.93 -6.95 8.26
N GLY A 65 14.03 -7.79 7.74
CA GLY A 65 12.75 -8.14 8.37
C GLY A 65 11.61 -7.16 8.09
N ALA A 66 11.63 -6.43 6.98
CA ALA A 66 10.47 -5.68 6.52
C ALA A 66 9.30 -6.64 6.28
N ALA A 67 8.08 -6.20 6.63
CA ALA A 67 6.84 -6.94 6.38
C ALA A 67 6.37 -6.80 4.92
N ALA A 68 6.65 -5.66 4.33
CA ALA A 68 6.33 -5.32 2.95
C ALA A 68 7.29 -4.25 2.43
N VAL A 69 7.26 -4.02 1.13
CA VAL A 69 8.00 -2.93 0.50
C VAL A 69 7.07 -2.03 -0.27
N SER A 70 7.37 -0.74 -0.26
CA SER A 70 6.68 0.28 -1.03
C SER A 70 7.66 0.85 -2.06
N ILE A 71 7.24 0.91 -3.32
CA ILE A 71 8.09 1.34 -4.43
C ILE A 71 7.45 2.52 -5.12
N LEU A 72 8.13 3.67 -5.10
CA LEU A 72 7.69 4.86 -5.83
C LEU A 72 7.75 4.61 -7.33
N THR A 73 6.65 4.92 -8.05
CA THR A 73 6.58 4.74 -9.51
C THR A 73 6.38 6.05 -10.27
N ASP A 74 6.14 7.17 -9.59
CA ASP A 74 6.15 8.50 -10.20
C ASP A 74 7.58 8.91 -10.59
N GLU A 75 7.79 9.19 -11.87
CA GLU A 75 9.11 9.53 -12.43
C GLU A 75 9.50 10.98 -12.13
N SER A 76 8.59 11.91 -12.37
CA SER A 76 8.87 13.34 -12.38
C SER A 76 9.25 13.88 -11.00
N TYR A 77 8.49 13.52 -9.99
CA TYR A 77 8.65 14.06 -8.63
C TYR A 77 9.47 13.17 -7.72
N PHE A 78 9.44 11.84 -7.94
CA PHE A 78 10.05 10.87 -7.02
C PHE A 78 11.18 10.03 -7.63
N GLY A 79 11.47 10.22 -8.93
CA GLY A 79 12.51 9.45 -9.64
C GLY A 79 12.19 7.95 -9.66
N GLY A 80 10.89 7.64 -9.65
CA GLY A 80 10.36 6.28 -9.64
C GLY A 80 10.23 5.66 -11.03
N SER A 81 9.80 4.41 -11.08
CA SER A 81 9.43 3.74 -12.32
C SER A 81 8.67 2.45 -12.03
N LEU A 82 7.68 2.10 -12.85
CA LEU A 82 7.03 0.79 -12.82
C LEU A 82 8.01 -0.35 -13.06
N GLU A 83 9.07 -0.09 -13.83
CA GLU A 83 10.12 -1.06 -14.10
C GLU A 83 10.83 -1.52 -12.81
N TYR A 84 10.87 -0.69 -11.77
CA TYR A 84 11.45 -1.08 -10.48
C TYR A 84 10.65 -2.21 -9.82
N ILE A 85 9.33 -2.21 -9.96
CA ILE A 85 8.48 -3.31 -9.45
C ILE A 85 8.79 -4.60 -10.22
N ARG A 86 8.85 -4.56 -11.56
CA ARG A 86 9.17 -5.73 -12.40
C ARG A 86 10.52 -6.33 -12.04
N ARG A 87 11.53 -5.49 -11.87
CA ARG A 87 12.91 -5.91 -11.57
C ARG A 87 13.04 -6.55 -10.19
N VAL A 88 12.33 -6.05 -9.18
CA VAL A 88 12.42 -6.59 -7.81
C VAL A 88 11.46 -7.74 -7.53
N ARG A 89 10.36 -7.86 -8.28
CA ARG A 89 9.37 -8.90 -8.05
C ARG A 89 9.93 -10.32 -7.96
N PRO A 90 10.85 -10.75 -8.84
CA PRO A 90 11.47 -12.08 -8.75
C PRO A 90 12.47 -12.23 -7.60
N LEU A 91 12.92 -11.14 -6.98
CA LEU A 91 13.99 -11.14 -5.98
C LEU A 91 13.47 -11.21 -4.53
N VAL A 92 12.19 -10.92 -4.30
CA VAL A 92 11.61 -10.88 -2.94
C VAL A 92 10.27 -11.58 -2.87
N ASP A 93 9.99 -12.22 -1.75
CA ASP A 93 8.69 -12.84 -1.46
C ASP A 93 7.82 -11.99 -0.50
N LEU A 94 8.10 -10.70 -0.43
CA LEU A 94 7.30 -9.73 0.31
C LEU A 94 6.19 -9.14 -0.57
N PRO A 95 5.06 -8.70 0.02
CA PRO A 95 4.10 -7.86 -0.68
C PRO A 95 4.75 -6.57 -1.17
N ILE A 96 4.46 -6.20 -2.42
CA ILE A 96 4.92 -4.96 -3.04
C ILE A 96 3.74 -4.01 -3.19
N LEU A 97 3.84 -2.85 -2.55
CA LEU A 97 2.91 -1.73 -2.70
C LEU A 97 3.42 -0.81 -3.81
N ARG A 98 2.63 -0.63 -4.89
CA ARG A 98 2.84 0.48 -5.83
C ARG A 98 2.49 1.78 -5.13
N LYS A 99 3.48 2.64 -4.92
CA LYS A 99 3.30 3.96 -4.35
C LYS A 99 3.32 5.02 -5.45
N ASP A 100 2.12 5.50 -5.77
CA ASP A 100 1.87 6.47 -6.83
C ASP A 100 0.61 7.27 -6.51
N PHE A 101 0.34 8.33 -7.26
CA PHE A 101 -0.93 9.05 -7.27
C PHE A 101 -1.87 8.37 -8.27
N ILE A 102 -2.66 7.42 -7.77
CA ILE A 102 -3.60 6.65 -8.59
C ILE A 102 -4.91 7.40 -8.68
N ILE A 103 -5.26 7.81 -9.90
CA ILE A 103 -6.47 8.60 -10.23
C ILE A 103 -7.26 7.99 -11.39
N ASP A 104 -6.76 6.92 -12.01
CA ASP A 104 -7.35 6.30 -13.19
C ASP A 104 -7.23 4.77 -13.11
N PRO A 105 -8.28 4.02 -13.50
CA PRO A 105 -8.26 2.54 -13.51
C PRO A 105 -7.11 1.93 -14.31
N TYR A 106 -6.63 2.60 -15.35
CA TYR A 106 -5.51 2.11 -16.15
C TYR A 106 -4.23 1.92 -15.30
N GLN A 107 -4.03 2.79 -14.30
CA GLN A 107 -2.88 2.65 -13.39
C GLN A 107 -2.97 1.36 -12.55
N LEU A 108 -4.18 0.86 -12.26
CA LEU A 108 -4.35 -0.42 -11.56
C LEU A 108 -3.93 -1.61 -12.44
N TYR A 109 -4.25 -1.58 -13.74
CA TYR A 109 -3.77 -2.58 -14.70
C TYR A 109 -2.25 -2.57 -14.81
N GLN A 110 -1.65 -1.39 -14.88
CA GLN A 110 -0.20 -1.26 -14.87
C GLN A 110 0.43 -1.84 -13.58
N ALA A 111 -0.17 -1.58 -12.42
CA ALA A 111 0.29 -2.13 -11.14
C ALA A 111 0.23 -3.66 -11.14
N ALA A 112 -0.90 -4.20 -11.58
CA ALA A 112 -1.13 -5.64 -11.65
C ALA A 112 -0.14 -6.32 -12.62
N GLU A 113 0.07 -5.76 -13.79
CA GLU A 113 0.99 -6.27 -14.80
C GLU A 113 2.46 -6.21 -14.31
N ALA A 114 2.84 -5.11 -13.65
CA ALA A 114 4.19 -4.97 -13.10
C ALA A 114 4.50 -5.93 -11.94
N GLY A 115 3.48 -6.56 -11.34
CA GLY A 115 3.65 -7.52 -10.24
C GLY A 115 3.52 -6.92 -8.85
N ALA A 116 2.87 -5.75 -8.71
CA ALA A 116 2.47 -5.23 -7.42
C ALA A 116 1.41 -6.12 -6.76
N ASP A 117 1.37 -6.17 -5.46
CA ASP A 117 0.38 -6.90 -4.67
C ASP A 117 -0.69 -5.97 -4.09
N ALA A 118 -0.34 -4.70 -3.93
CA ALA A 118 -1.23 -3.66 -3.41
C ALA A 118 -0.97 -2.32 -4.10
N VAL A 119 -1.95 -1.43 -4.01
CA VAL A 119 -1.90 -0.06 -4.51
C VAL A 119 -2.23 0.94 -3.42
N LEU A 120 -1.70 2.16 -3.56
CA LEU A 120 -2.04 3.30 -2.73
C LEU A 120 -3.18 4.08 -3.36
N LEU A 121 -4.25 4.31 -2.59
CA LEU A 121 -5.24 5.34 -2.89
C LEU A 121 -5.13 6.45 -1.83
N ILE A 122 -5.19 7.70 -2.25
CA ILE A 122 -5.04 8.87 -1.38
C ILE A 122 -6.35 9.62 -1.33
N ALA A 123 -6.98 9.70 -0.15
CA ALA A 123 -8.29 10.34 0.01
C ALA A 123 -8.30 11.80 -0.48
N ALA A 124 -7.23 12.54 -0.20
CA ALA A 124 -7.08 13.93 -0.63
C ALA A 124 -6.98 14.13 -2.17
N CYS A 125 -6.77 13.06 -2.94
CA CYS A 125 -6.61 13.12 -4.41
C CYS A 125 -7.85 12.64 -5.16
N LEU A 126 -8.86 12.10 -4.48
CA LEU A 126 -10.00 11.42 -5.07
C LEU A 126 -11.30 11.93 -4.44
N ASP A 127 -12.40 11.88 -5.17
CA ASP A 127 -13.70 11.89 -4.52
C ASP A 127 -14.07 10.49 -3.99
N ARG A 128 -15.14 10.42 -3.17
CA ARG A 128 -15.51 9.15 -2.52
C ARG A 128 -16.02 8.11 -3.53
N ALA A 129 -16.67 8.53 -4.60
CA ALA A 129 -17.17 7.63 -5.63
C ALA A 129 -16.03 7.03 -6.43
N ASP A 130 -15.06 7.84 -6.84
CA ASP A 130 -13.86 7.40 -7.55
C ASP A 130 -13.00 6.49 -6.68
N CYS A 131 -12.83 6.83 -5.40
CA CYS A 131 -12.10 5.98 -4.46
C CYS A 131 -12.75 4.59 -4.31
N ALA A 132 -14.09 4.55 -4.20
CA ALA A 132 -14.82 3.28 -4.12
C ALA A 132 -14.73 2.48 -5.42
N ALA A 133 -14.85 3.14 -6.58
CA ALA A 133 -14.74 2.51 -7.89
C ALA A 133 -13.34 1.93 -8.13
N LEU A 134 -12.29 2.71 -7.83
CA LEU A 134 -10.89 2.25 -7.92
C LEU A 134 -10.61 1.10 -6.95
N THR A 135 -11.17 1.13 -5.75
CA THR A 135 -11.05 0.03 -4.78
C THR A 135 -11.66 -1.27 -5.33
N ALA A 136 -12.87 -1.19 -5.88
CA ALA A 136 -13.54 -2.35 -6.47
C ALA A 136 -12.76 -2.91 -7.67
N GLU A 137 -12.23 -2.04 -8.51
CA GLU A 137 -11.43 -2.45 -9.67
C GLU A 137 -10.07 -3.03 -9.26
N ALA A 138 -9.42 -2.49 -8.23
CA ALA A 138 -8.20 -3.06 -7.67
C ALA A 138 -8.44 -4.52 -7.22
N HIS A 139 -9.51 -4.77 -6.48
CA HIS A 139 -9.89 -6.12 -6.04
C HIS A 139 -10.19 -7.06 -7.22
N ARG A 140 -10.84 -6.55 -8.29
CA ARG A 140 -11.07 -7.35 -9.51
C ARG A 140 -9.76 -7.81 -10.15
N LEU A 141 -8.70 -7.04 -10.02
CA LEU A 141 -7.35 -7.36 -10.48
C LEU A 141 -6.52 -8.14 -9.44
N GLY A 142 -7.09 -8.48 -8.29
CA GLY A 142 -6.43 -9.18 -7.20
C GLY A 142 -5.45 -8.32 -6.41
N LEU A 143 -5.55 -7.00 -6.51
CA LEU A 143 -4.73 -6.04 -5.74
C LEU A 143 -5.43 -5.69 -4.43
N GLU A 144 -4.68 -5.61 -3.33
CA GLU A 144 -5.16 -5.00 -2.10
C GLU A 144 -5.01 -3.47 -2.15
N VAL A 145 -5.82 -2.78 -1.34
CA VAL A 145 -5.83 -1.30 -1.28
C VAL A 145 -5.34 -0.83 0.08
N LEU A 146 -4.29 -0.01 0.07
CA LEU A 146 -3.92 0.85 1.18
C LEU A 146 -4.51 2.24 0.93
N LEU A 147 -5.47 2.66 1.76
CA LEU A 147 -6.04 4.00 1.72
C LEU A 147 -5.25 4.93 2.65
N GLU A 148 -4.65 5.96 2.09
CA GLU A 148 -3.95 7.01 2.84
C GLU A 148 -4.93 8.14 3.18
N ILE A 149 -4.98 8.50 4.47
CA ILE A 149 -5.78 9.60 5.00
C ILE A 149 -4.92 10.56 5.83
N HIS A 150 -5.32 11.84 5.89
CA HIS A 150 -4.58 12.93 6.53
C HIS A 150 -5.38 13.62 7.63
N SER A 151 -6.71 13.50 7.61
CA SER A 151 -7.60 14.21 8.52
C SER A 151 -8.80 13.36 8.94
N PRO A 152 -9.48 13.75 10.05
CA PRO A 152 -10.70 13.06 10.51
C PRO A 152 -11.84 13.07 9.47
N GLU A 153 -11.93 14.10 8.64
CA GLU A 153 -12.97 14.23 7.60
C GLU A 153 -12.83 13.15 6.51
N GLU A 154 -11.58 12.67 6.31
CA GLU A 154 -11.29 11.62 5.33
C GLU A 154 -11.63 10.20 5.85
N LEU A 155 -12.07 10.04 7.09
CA LEU A 155 -12.52 8.75 7.63
C LEU A 155 -13.75 8.20 6.90
N ASP A 156 -14.53 9.05 6.26
CA ASP A 156 -15.68 8.66 5.43
C ASP A 156 -15.27 7.85 4.18
N TYR A 157 -14.00 7.90 3.76
CA TYR A 157 -13.44 7.07 2.69
C TYR A 157 -13.18 5.63 3.13
N VAL A 158 -13.18 5.35 4.43
CA VAL A 158 -12.93 4.01 4.97
C VAL A 158 -14.17 3.14 4.81
N THR A 159 -14.24 2.46 3.67
CA THR A 159 -15.33 1.53 3.31
C THR A 159 -14.92 0.07 3.55
N PRO A 160 -15.87 -0.90 3.53
CA PRO A 160 -15.55 -2.33 3.63
C PRO A 160 -14.56 -2.85 2.58
N GLY A 161 -14.43 -2.21 1.43
CA GLY A 161 -13.48 -2.55 0.38
C GLY A 161 -12.02 -2.22 0.68
N VAL A 162 -11.72 -1.25 1.56
CA VAL A 162 -10.34 -0.87 1.89
C VAL A 162 -9.67 -1.95 2.75
N ASP A 163 -8.47 -2.43 2.41
CA ASP A 163 -7.77 -3.52 3.14
C ASP A 163 -6.90 -3.01 4.28
N VAL A 164 -6.23 -1.90 4.06
CA VAL A 164 -5.34 -1.25 5.03
C VAL A 164 -5.60 0.25 5.02
N VAL A 165 -5.69 0.87 6.20
CA VAL A 165 -5.75 2.33 6.33
C VAL A 165 -4.40 2.84 6.77
N GLY A 166 -3.86 3.81 6.04
CA GLY A 166 -2.62 4.51 6.37
C GLY A 166 -2.89 5.94 6.83
N VAL A 167 -2.36 6.34 8.00
CA VAL A 167 -2.38 7.74 8.43
C VAL A 167 -1.08 8.39 8.04
N ASN A 168 -1.15 9.42 7.19
CA ASN A 168 0.02 10.20 6.80
C ASN A 168 0.14 11.45 7.66
N ASN A 169 1.24 11.55 8.40
CA ASN A 169 1.55 12.68 9.28
C ASN A 169 2.07 13.92 8.56
N ARG A 170 2.28 13.82 7.25
CA ARG A 170 2.76 14.95 6.46
C ARG A 170 1.60 15.64 5.77
N HIS A 171 1.41 16.91 6.04
CA HIS A 171 0.44 17.74 5.33
C HIS A 171 0.88 17.92 3.86
N LEU A 172 0.02 17.54 2.90
CA LEU A 172 0.37 17.52 1.47
C LEU A 172 0.70 18.91 0.89
N GLY A 173 0.06 19.95 1.41
CA GLY A 173 0.29 21.32 0.91
C GLY A 173 1.50 22.03 1.51
N SER A 174 1.76 21.86 2.81
CA SER A 174 2.85 22.55 3.53
C SER A 174 4.11 21.72 3.72
N PHE A 175 4.04 20.41 3.48
CA PHE A 175 5.10 19.42 3.77
C PHE A 175 5.56 19.38 5.24
N VAL A 176 4.83 20.03 6.15
CA VAL A 176 5.07 19.94 7.59
C VAL A 176 4.65 18.54 8.08
N THR A 177 5.47 17.94 8.91
CA THR A 177 5.19 16.62 9.50
C THR A 177 4.84 16.82 10.98
N ASP A 178 3.64 16.40 11.36
CA ASP A 178 3.18 16.40 12.75
C ASP A 178 2.82 14.97 13.18
N VAL A 179 3.59 14.41 14.11
CA VAL A 179 3.37 13.04 14.59
C VAL A 179 2.17 12.93 15.52
N GLU A 180 1.71 14.02 16.14
CA GLU A 180 0.51 14.03 16.98
C GLU A 180 -0.72 13.65 16.17
N THR A 181 -0.79 14.01 14.89
CA THR A 181 -1.85 13.59 13.97
C THR A 181 -2.11 12.07 14.04
N SER A 182 -1.07 11.24 14.14
CA SER A 182 -1.25 9.79 14.26
C SER A 182 -1.87 9.37 15.58
N PHE A 183 -1.55 10.05 16.66
CA PHE A 183 -2.11 9.73 17.97
C PHE A 183 -3.58 10.14 18.06
N ASP A 184 -3.93 11.29 17.52
CA ASP A 184 -5.31 11.79 17.47
C ASP A 184 -6.18 10.95 16.53
N MET A 185 -5.64 10.53 15.37
CA MET A 185 -6.35 9.73 14.39
C MET A 185 -6.53 8.27 14.81
N ALA A 186 -5.64 7.70 15.63
CA ALA A 186 -5.67 6.28 15.97
C ALA A 186 -7.01 5.80 16.60
N PRO A 187 -7.61 6.48 17.60
CA PRO A 187 -8.91 6.10 18.15
C PRO A 187 -10.04 6.24 17.14
N LEU A 188 -10.01 7.27 16.29
CA LEU A 188 -11.01 7.52 15.26
C LEU A 188 -10.96 6.46 14.16
N CYS A 189 -9.77 6.11 13.67
CA CYS A 189 -9.56 5.00 12.74
C CYS A 189 -10.05 3.68 13.34
N ALA A 190 -9.77 3.42 14.62
CA ALA A 190 -10.26 2.21 15.30
C ALA A 190 -11.79 2.15 15.36
N GLN A 191 -12.47 3.29 15.49
CA GLN A 191 -13.93 3.38 15.45
C GLN A 191 -14.49 3.16 14.05
N ALA A 192 -13.91 3.79 13.03
CA ALA A 192 -14.29 3.62 11.64
C ALA A 192 -14.12 2.15 11.18
N LEU A 193 -13.00 1.53 11.56
CA LEU A 193 -12.70 0.14 11.23
C LEU A 193 -13.65 -0.86 11.90
N ARG A 194 -14.18 -0.58 13.10
CA ARG A 194 -15.20 -1.42 13.73
C ARG A 194 -16.51 -1.47 12.93
N ARG A 195 -16.82 -0.41 12.17
CA ARG A 195 -18.00 -0.35 11.29
C ARG A 195 -17.78 -1.09 9.97
N ALA A 196 -16.53 -1.17 9.50
CA ALA A 196 -16.15 -1.68 8.18
C ALA A 196 -15.54 -3.09 8.15
N GLU A 197 -15.65 -3.89 9.24
CA GLU A 197 -14.95 -5.15 9.53
C GLU A 197 -13.46 -4.98 9.91
N PRO A 198 -12.83 -5.93 10.67
CA PRO A 198 -11.52 -5.71 11.28
C PRO A 198 -10.42 -5.57 10.22
N LYS A 199 -9.94 -4.37 10.05
CA LYS A 199 -8.86 -3.98 9.14
C LYS A 199 -7.68 -3.43 9.93
N LEU A 200 -6.54 -3.33 9.30
CA LEU A 200 -5.29 -2.91 9.89
C LEU A 200 -5.10 -1.40 9.71
N VAL A 201 -4.70 -0.70 10.79
CA VAL A 201 -4.22 0.69 10.71
C VAL A 201 -2.71 0.70 10.64
N PHE A 202 -2.17 1.32 9.61
CA PHE A 202 -0.74 1.56 9.43
C PHE A 202 -0.42 3.03 9.68
N ARG A 203 0.70 3.30 10.37
CA ARG A 203 1.21 4.65 10.59
C ARG A 203 2.39 4.90 9.67
N GLN A 204 2.34 5.95 8.86
CA GLN A 204 3.49 6.40 8.11
C GLN A 204 4.37 7.25 9.02
N THR A 205 5.50 6.70 9.46
CA THR A 205 6.50 7.44 10.23
C THR A 205 7.67 7.83 9.33
N CYS A 206 8.03 9.13 9.32
CA CYS A 206 9.30 9.57 8.76
C CYS A 206 10.40 9.35 9.83
N PRO A 207 11.55 8.71 9.51
CA PRO A 207 12.58 8.43 10.51
C PRO A 207 13.33 9.72 10.89
N LYS A 208 12.84 10.41 11.90
CA LYS A 208 13.64 11.24 12.78
C LYS A 208 13.15 10.95 14.20
N ASN A 209 13.92 10.12 14.89
CA ASN A 209 13.84 9.77 16.31
C ASN A 209 12.76 8.77 16.76
N ASN A 210 13.26 7.66 17.33
CA ASN A 210 12.64 6.65 18.19
C ASN A 210 11.48 5.84 17.64
N PHE A 211 11.82 4.61 17.22
CA PHE A 211 10.89 3.54 16.93
C PHE A 211 10.25 2.99 18.21
N GLY A 212 9.00 3.42 18.46
CA GLY A 212 8.09 2.59 19.24
C GLY A 212 7.36 1.61 18.31
N PRO A 213 7.00 0.40 18.75
CA PRO A 213 6.29 -0.55 17.90
C PRO A 213 4.95 0.04 17.44
N PRO A 214 4.49 -0.25 16.20
CA PRO A 214 3.21 0.22 15.70
C PRO A 214 2.08 -0.23 16.64
N ALA A 215 1.18 0.68 16.99
CA ALA A 215 0.04 0.35 17.82
C ALA A 215 -0.87 -0.63 17.06
N ARG A 216 -0.85 -1.90 17.47
CA ARG A 216 -1.78 -2.90 16.97
C ARG A 216 -3.15 -2.65 17.60
N VAL A 217 -4.10 -2.15 16.83
CA VAL A 217 -5.51 -2.22 17.22
C VAL A 217 -5.97 -3.65 16.91
N ARG A 218 -5.75 -4.57 17.87
CA ARG A 218 -6.39 -5.89 17.83
C ARG A 218 -7.87 -5.69 18.17
N GLY A 219 -8.75 -5.94 17.23
CA GLY A 219 -10.15 -6.21 17.51
C GLY A 219 -10.24 -7.37 18.49
N ARG A 220 -10.63 -7.12 19.76
CA ARG A 220 -10.98 -8.19 20.67
C ARG A 220 -12.21 -8.92 20.11
N ARG A 221 -12.07 -10.22 19.80
CA ARG A 221 -13.24 -11.08 19.70
C ARG A 221 -13.96 -11.02 21.04
N LEU A 222 -15.14 -10.42 21.05
CA LEU A 222 -16.08 -10.64 22.14
C LEU A 222 -16.49 -12.12 22.07
N SER A 223 -15.91 -12.94 22.93
CA SER A 223 -16.46 -14.25 23.23
C SER A 223 -17.84 -14.02 23.82
N ARG A 224 -18.87 -14.46 23.11
CA ARG A 224 -20.18 -14.69 23.73
C ARG A 224 -19.97 -15.81 24.75
N GLN A 225 -19.97 -15.47 26.00
CA GLN A 225 -20.32 -16.42 27.05
C GLN A 225 -21.85 -16.40 27.20
N GLN A 226 -22.37 -17.58 27.16
CA GLN A 226 -23.77 -17.91 27.43
C GLN A 226 -24.13 -17.52 28.86
#